data_bb6642404d540140532bfb32bdb04c21
#
_entry.id   bb6642404d540140532bfb32bdb04c21
#
_cell.length_a   1.000
_cell.length_b   1.000
_cell.length_c   1.000
_cell.angle_alpha   90.00
_cell.angle_beta   90.00
_cell.angle_gamma   90.00
#
_symmetry.space_group_name_H-M   'P 1'
#
loop_
_entity.id
_entity.type
_entity.pdbx_description
1 polymer ?
#
loop_
_entity_poly.entity_id
_entity_poly.type
_entity_poly.pdbx_seq_one_letter_code
_entity_poly.pdbx_strand_id
1 'polypeptide(L)'
;MTDIAIGELKEKGRVYVSYPQALRLGVEEAITAWKAFCELPVEQKQKFMYSGDLNLSGNGYELKLNETKADLKEDFHLRVSVADWLREQALLVDPTVTLHFVNTALKLNALMTDTLRSFAEAVEKHYKIEGFADDVMARQPQWLLRFLHYFGGRQPGDEFAAPHVDKGGFTLHLYESHDGVESLSFDTKEWQSLPLAHDQTVFFAGMGLQQRAMCELRALCHRVVATTETAENGRYSAVAFIGFDNARYWDKEKHGRMQDFAPGAFYHMPFDEFNQYFTD
;
A
#
# COMPACT_ATOMS: atom_id res chain seq x y z
N MET A 1 -0.73 -17.19 17.27
CA MET A 1 -0.60 -16.69 15.90
C MET A 1 -0.28 -17.86 14.99
N THR A 2 -1.02 -18.02 13.90
CA THR A 2 -0.69 -18.99 12.84
C THR A 2 0.72 -18.73 12.36
N ASP A 3 1.52 -19.79 12.20
CA ASP A 3 2.88 -19.70 11.66
C ASP A 3 2.82 -18.96 10.30
N ILE A 4 3.36 -17.76 10.28
CA ILE A 4 3.51 -17.01 9.03
C ILE A 4 4.53 -17.77 8.21
N ALA A 5 4.16 -18.17 6.98
CA ALA A 5 5.07 -18.87 6.07
C ALA A 5 6.14 -17.90 5.53
N ILE A 6 6.91 -17.31 6.45
CA ILE A 6 7.82 -16.17 6.17
C ILE A 6 8.88 -16.51 5.13
N GLY A 7 9.24 -17.80 4.98
CA GLY A 7 10.16 -18.27 3.93
C GLY A 7 9.67 -17.98 2.51
N GLU A 8 8.36 -17.92 2.29
CA GLU A 8 7.79 -17.60 0.97
C GLU A 8 8.12 -16.17 0.53
N LEU A 9 8.42 -15.26 1.47
CA LEU A 9 8.79 -13.88 1.16
C LEU A 9 10.05 -13.83 0.28
N LYS A 10 11.02 -14.71 0.51
CA LYS A 10 12.24 -14.82 -0.30
C LYS A 10 11.96 -15.37 -1.71
N GLU A 11 11.11 -16.37 -1.79
CA GLU A 11 10.83 -17.10 -3.03
C GLU A 11 9.82 -16.36 -3.92
N LYS A 12 8.80 -15.77 -3.29
CA LYS A 12 7.64 -15.20 -3.99
C LYS A 12 7.49 -13.68 -3.81
N GLY A 13 8.30 -13.05 -2.96
CA GLY A 13 8.19 -11.63 -2.60
C GLY A 13 6.93 -11.28 -1.79
N ARG A 14 6.14 -12.29 -1.41
CA ARG A 14 4.87 -12.11 -0.71
C ARG A 14 4.60 -13.26 0.25
N VAL A 15 3.74 -12.98 1.26
CA VAL A 15 3.22 -13.98 2.18
C VAL A 15 1.80 -13.63 2.58
N TYR A 16 0.91 -14.63 2.60
CA TYR A 16 -0.47 -14.48 3.06
C TYR A 16 -0.55 -14.70 4.56
N VAL A 17 -1.38 -13.90 5.22
CA VAL A 17 -1.61 -13.96 6.65
C VAL A 17 -3.11 -13.90 6.93
N SER A 18 -3.62 -14.79 7.76
CA SER A 18 -5.02 -14.72 8.20
C SER A 18 -5.23 -13.55 9.15
N TYR A 19 -6.31 -12.82 8.97
CA TYR A 19 -6.68 -11.73 9.83
C TYR A 19 -7.04 -12.16 11.25
N PRO A 20 -6.57 -11.45 12.29
CA PRO A 20 -7.28 -11.41 13.55
C PRO A 20 -8.70 -10.88 13.34
N GLN A 21 -9.70 -11.47 14.00
CA GLN A 21 -11.11 -11.09 13.80
C GLN A 21 -11.36 -9.59 13.97
N ALA A 22 -10.72 -8.97 14.98
CA ALA A 22 -10.87 -7.52 15.23
C ALA A 22 -10.35 -6.68 14.06
N LEU A 23 -9.23 -7.08 13.45
CA LEU A 23 -8.68 -6.38 12.29
C LEU A 23 -9.60 -6.53 11.06
N ARG A 24 -10.13 -7.74 10.82
CA ARG A 24 -11.07 -7.98 9.71
C ARG A 24 -12.31 -7.09 9.83
N LEU A 25 -12.94 -7.04 11.00
CA LEU A 25 -14.09 -6.18 11.24
C LEU A 25 -13.75 -4.69 11.07
N GLY A 26 -12.55 -4.28 11.49
CA GLY A 26 -12.06 -2.92 11.28
C GLY A 26 -11.85 -2.57 9.80
N VAL A 27 -11.38 -3.52 8.99
CA VAL A 27 -11.26 -3.36 7.53
C VAL A 27 -12.64 -3.19 6.89
N GLU A 28 -13.61 -4.05 7.22
CA GLU A 28 -14.98 -3.99 6.70
C GLU A 28 -15.67 -2.65 7.04
N GLU A 29 -15.52 -2.21 8.29
CA GLU A 29 -16.04 -0.92 8.76
C GLU A 29 -15.41 0.27 7.99
N ALA A 30 -14.10 0.29 7.86
CA ALA A 30 -13.38 1.35 7.17
C ALA A 30 -13.68 1.40 5.66
N ILE A 31 -13.81 0.24 4.99
CA ILE A 31 -14.19 0.17 3.58
C ILE A 31 -15.62 0.64 3.36
N THR A 32 -16.55 0.29 4.25
CA THR A 32 -17.92 0.77 4.19
C THR A 32 -17.99 2.29 4.31
N ALA A 33 -17.23 2.85 5.24
CA ALA A 33 -17.13 4.29 5.43
C ALA A 33 -16.44 5.00 4.24
N TRP A 34 -15.41 4.37 3.65
CA TRP A 34 -14.75 4.85 2.43
C TRP A 34 -15.70 4.93 1.23
N LYS A 35 -16.49 3.89 1.01
CA LYS A 35 -17.52 3.89 -0.05
C LYS A 35 -18.51 5.03 0.13
N ALA A 36 -18.99 5.26 1.35
CA ALA A 36 -19.88 6.39 1.66
C ALA A 36 -19.18 7.74 1.41
N PHE A 37 -17.90 7.87 1.72
CA PHE A 37 -17.11 9.06 1.40
C PHE A 37 -16.99 9.29 -0.12
N CYS A 38 -16.82 8.24 -0.92
CA CYS A 38 -16.74 8.34 -2.38
C CYS A 38 -18.03 8.89 -3.01
N GLU A 39 -19.20 8.64 -2.41
CA GLU A 39 -20.50 9.15 -2.87
C GLU A 39 -20.70 10.66 -2.64
N LEU A 40 -19.84 11.31 -1.84
CA LEU A 40 -19.92 12.75 -1.63
C LEU A 40 -19.60 13.51 -2.93
N PRO A 41 -20.17 14.73 -3.11
CA PRO A 41 -19.81 15.61 -4.20
C PRO A 41 -18.29 15.87 -4.23
N VAL A 42 -17.72 15.95 -5.43
CA VAL A 42 -16.26 16.14 -5.62
C VAL A 42 -15.76 17.40 -4.90
N GLU A 43 -16.54 18.48 -4.92
CA GLU A 43 -16.21 19.74 -4.26
C GLU A 43 -16.09 19.62 -2.75
N GLN A 44 -16.82 18.70 -2.14
CA GLN A 44 -16.71 18.38 -0.72
C GLN A 44 -15.46 17.54 -0.44
N LYS A 45 -15.19 16.53 -1.25
CA LYS A 45 -13.99 15.68 -1.13
C LYS A 45 -12.71 16.50 -1.34
N GLN A 46 -12.71 17.45 -2.25
CA GLN A 46 -11.57 18.34 -2.52
C GLN A 46 -11.15 19.21 -1.34
N LYS A 47 -12.01 19.44 -0.34
CA LYS A 47 -11.63 20.14 0.90
C LYS A 47 -10.61 19.36 1.73
N PHE A 48 -10.46 18.06 1.48
CA PHE A 48 -9.40 17.22 2.06
C PHE A 48 -8.14 17.19 1.22
N MET A 49 -8.10 17.86 0.07
CA MET A 49 -6.90 17.86 -0.75
C MET A 49 -5.74 18.50 -0.01
N TYR A 50 -4.59 17.94 -0.29
CA TYR A 50 -3.33 18.45 0.19
C TYR A 50 -3.10 19.91 -0.24
N SER A 51 -2.81 20.80 0.71
CA SER A 51 -2.73 22.26 0.48
C SER A 51 -1.32 22.80 0.19
N GLY A 52 -0.32 21.93 0.06
CA GLY A 52 1.09 22.35 -0.14
C GLY A 52 1.92 22.48 1.14
N ASP A 53 1.33 22.30 2.34
CA ASP A 53 2.09 22.20 3.59
C ASP A 53 2.95 20.95 3.59
N LEU A 54 4.27 21.12 3.75
CA LEU A 54 5.23 20.02 3.75
C LEU A 54 4.95 18.98 4.85
N ASN A 55 4.40 19.41 5.99
CA ASN A 55 4.04 18.51 7.09
C ASN A 55 2.80 17.65 6.78
N LEU A 56 1.96 18.11 5.84
CA LEU A 56 0.76 17.42 5.40
C LEU A 56 0.95 16.69 4.07
N SER A 57 2.14 16.78 3.48
CA SER A 57 2.47 16.23 2.15
C SER A 57 2.08 14.76 2.02
N GLY A 58 1.33 14.44 0.96
CA GLY A 58 0.88 13.08 0.67
C GLY A 58 -0.17 12.56 1.65
N ASN A 59 -0.99 13.43 2.25
CA ASN A 59 -2.15 13.05 3.05
C ASN A 59 -3.41 13.72 2.49
N GLY A 60 -4.58 13.09 2.72
CA GLY A 60 -5.87 13.56 2.27
C GLY A 60 -6.30 12.96 0.93
N TYR A 61 -7.27 13.61 0.31
CA TYR A 61 -7.94 13.16 -0.91
C TYR A 61 -7.13 13.56 -2.17
N GLU A 62 -7.03 12.63 -3.10
CA GLU A 62 -6.46 12.86 -4.44
C GLU A 62 -7.41 12.32 -5.51
N LEU A 63 -7.70 13.14 -6.53
CA LEU A 63 -8.46 12.74 -7.70
C LEU A 63 -7.53 12.73 -8.92
N LYS A 64 -7.40 11.59 -9.57
CA LYS A 64 -6.59 11.39 -10.77
C LYS A 64 -7.50 11.13 -11.97
N LEU A 65 -7.53 12.07 -12.88
CA LEU A 65 -8.28 12.02 -14.14
C LEU A 65 -7.31 12.18 -15.32
N ASN A 66 -6.24 11.40 -15.34
CA ASN A 66 -5.24 11.50 -16.39
C ASN A 66 -5.79 10.99 -17.73
N GLU A 67 -5.43 11.66 -18.83
CA GLU A 67 -5.79 11.29 -20.20
C GLU A 67 -5.19 9.95 -20.63
N THR A 68 -4.10 9.51 -20.01
CA THR A 68 -3.59 8.15 -20.16
C THR A 68 -4.46 7.20 -19.35
N LYS A 69 -4.99 6.16 -19.96
CA LYS A 69 -5.98 5.24 -19.39
C LYS A 69 -5.56 4.53 -18.10
N ALA A 70 -4.29 4.50 -17.73
CA ALA A 70 -3.82 4.06 -16.43
C ALA A 70 -4.06 5.14 -15.36
N ASP A 71 -4.38 4.74 -14.14
CA ASP A 71 -4.54 5.64 -12.98
C ASP A 71 -5.78 6.59 -12.99
N LEU A 72 -6.89 6.22 -13.63
CA LEU A 72 -8.17 6.90 -13.39
C LEU A 72 -8.77 6.41 -12.09
N LYS A 73 -8.62 7.20 -11.03
CA LYS A 73 -9.05 6.82 -9.67
C LYS A 73 -9.22 8.03 -8.77
N GLU A 74 -9.89 7.83 -7.68
CA GLU A 74 -9.76 8.66 -6.49
C GLU A 74 -9.10 7.85 -5.38
N ASP A 75 -8.29 8.50 -4.56
CA ASP A 75 -7.69 7.87 -3.41
C ASP A 75 -7.63 8.80 -2.19
N PHE A 76 -7.50 8.19 -1.02
CA PHE A 76 -7.36 8.91 0.24
C PHE A 76 -6.17 8.37 1.03
N HIS A 77 -5.26 9.25 1.38
CA HIS A 77 -4.06 8.98 2.13
C HIS A 77 -4.20 9.42 3.57
N LEU A 78 -3.92 8.54 4.51
CA LEU A 78 -4.04 8.83 5.93
C LEU A 78 -2.82 8.34 6.70
N ARG A 79 -2.23 9.25 7.48
CA ARG A 79 -1.25 8.94 8.53
C ARG A 79 -1.76 9.44 9.88
N VAL A 80 -1.38 8.74 10.94
CA VAL A 80 -1.76 9.16 12.31
C VAL A 80 -1.14 10.51 12.67
N SER A 81 0.04 10.82 12.13
CA SER A 81 0.71 12.10 12.36
C SER A 81 -0.08 13.35 11.95
N VAL A 82 -1.11 13.20 11.10
CA VAL A 82 -1.98 14.30 10.66
C VAL A 82 -3.45 14.10 11.08
N ALA A 83 -3.69 13.24 12.05
CA ALA A 83 -5.04 12.87 12.50
C ALA A 83 -5.91 14.07 12.91
N ASP A 84 -5.34 15.05 13.62
CA ASP A 84 -6.08 16.20 14.10
C ASP A 84 -6.51 17.09 12.92
N TRP A 85 -5.62 17.37 11.98
CA TRP A 85 -5.97 18.08 10.76
C TRP A 85 -7.09 17.39 9.99
N LEU A 86 -7.02 16.06 9.82
CA LEU A 86 -8.06 15.30 9.12
C LEU A 86 -9.42 15.40 9.83
N ARG A 87 -9.44 15.35 11.15
CA ARG A 87 -10.67 15.53 11.94
C ARG A 87 -11.24 16.95 11.82
N GLU A 88 -10.37 17.97 11.87
CA GLU A 88 -10.79 19.35 11.66
C GLU A 88 -11.43 19.55 10.27
N GLN A 89 -10.81 19.03 9.21
CA GLN A 89 -11.40 19.07 7.87
C GLN A 89 -12.74 18.31 7.83
N ALA A 90 -12.83 17.15 8.48
CA ALA A 90 -14.04 16.34 8.51
C ALA A 90 -15.22 17.09 9.17
N LEU A 91 -14.98 17.89 10.18
CA LEU A 91 -16.02 18.71 10.82
C LEU A 91 -16.55 19.84 9.92
N LEU A 92 -15.79 20.27 8.92
CA LEU A 92 -16.15 21.37 8.01
C LEU A 92 -16.92 20.93 6.76
N VAL A 93 -17.04 19.61 6.52
CA VAL A 93 -17.69 19.08 5.31
C VAL A 93 -19.06 18.46 5.66
N ASP A 94 -19.18 17.16 5.65
CA ASP A 94 -20.32 16.39 6.14
C ASP A 94 -19.83 15.54 7.32
N PRO A 95 -19.96 16.02 8.57
CA PRO A 95 -19.39 15.34 9.71
C PRO A 95 -19.91 13.90 9.89
N THR A 96 -21.14 13.63 9.46
CA THR A 96 -21.72 12.29 9.59
C THR A 96 -20.95 11.27 8.76
N VAL A 97 -20.57 11.61 7.53
CA VAL A 97 -19.85 10.73 6.61
C VAL A 97 -18.34 10.86 6.81
N THR A 98 -17.82 12.07 6.77
CA THR A 98 -16.37 12.32 6.72
C THR A 98 -15.67 12.02 8.04
N LEU A 99 -16.27 12.44 9.18
CA LEU A 99 -15.69 12.15 10.50
C LEU A 99 -15.77 10.65 10.81
N HIS A 100 -16.87 9.99 10.40
CA HIS A 100 -16.97 8.54 10.52
C HIS A 100 -15.87 7.83 9.73
N PHE A 101 -15.64 8.22 8.47
CA PHE A 101 -14.57 7.65 7.65
C PHE A 101 -13.17 7.89 8.29
N VAL A 102 -12.85 9.11 8.66
CA VAL A 102 -11.54 9.43 9.28
C VAL A 102 -11.33 8.63 10.57
N ASN A 103 -12.33 8.53 11.43
CA ASN A 103 -12.20 7.82 12.71
C ASN A 103 -12.09 6.30 12.51
N THR A 104 -12.83 5.70 11.57
CA THR A 104 -12.71 4.27 11.27
C THR A 104 -11.35 3.94 10.65
N ALA A 105 -10.83 4.80 9.79
CA ALA A 105 -9.48 4.64 9.21
C ALA A 105 -8.37 4.77 10.27
N LEU A 106 -8.48 5.72 11.21
CA LEU A 106 -7.55 5.83 12.33
C LEU A 106 -7.62 4.61 13.27
N LYS A 107 -8.82 4.11 13.55
CA LYS A 107 -9.05 2.87 14.31
C LYS A 107 -8.42 1.67 13.61
N LEU A 108 -8.57 1.57 12.28
CA LEU A 108 -7.95 0.51 11.48
C LEU A 108 -6.41 0.55 11.59
N ASN A 109 -5.80 1.74 11.55
CA ASN A 109 -4.36 1.88 11.76
C ASN A 109 -3.92 1.30 13.12
N ALA A 110 -4.65 1.57 14.19
CA ALA A 110 -4.36 1.00 15.50
C ALA A 110 -4.53 -0.54 15.53
N LEU A 111 -5.57 -1.07 14.89
CA LEU A 111 -5.83 -2.52 14.85
C LEU A 111 -4.76 -3.30 14.07
N MET A 112 -4.06 -2.68 13.13
CA MET A 112 -2.97 -3.32 12.38
C MET A 112 -1.70 -3.52 13.22
N THR A 113 -1.51 -2.77 14.31
CA THR A 113 -0.24 -2.67 15.04
C THR A 113 0.33 -4.03 15.45
N ASP A 114 -0.46 -4.89 16.06
CA ASP A 114 0.02 -6.20 16.52
C ASP A 114 0.36 -7.14 15.35
N THR A 115 -0.41 -7.09 14.26
CA THR A 115 -0.14 -7.86 13.04
C THR A 115 1.16 -7.42 12.39
N LEU A 116 1.39 -6.11 12.29
CA LEU A 116 2.59 -5.51 11.72
C LEU A 116 3.83 -5.80 12.57
N ARG A 117 3.73 -5.67 13.90
CA ARG A 117 4.80 -6.04 14.84
C ARG A 117 5.19 -7.50 14.66
N SER A 118 4.21 -8.40 14.69
CA SER A 118 4.46 -9.84 14.56
C SER A 118 5.10 -10.21 13.22
N PHE A 119 4.70 -9.54 12.14
CA PHE A 119 5.32 -9.73 10.83
C PHE A 119 6.77 -9.23 10.84
N ALA A 120 7.02 -8.02 11.35
CA ALA A 120 8.37 -7.46 11.42
C ALA A 120 9.31 -8.31 12.27
N GLU A 121 8.86 -8.80 13.43
CA GLU A 121 9.63 -9.73 14.29
C GLU A 121 9.93 -11.06 13.58
N ALA A 122 8.97 -11.58 12.81
CA ALA A 122 9.20 -12.81 12.02
C ALA A 122 10.23 -12.58 10.90
N VAL A 123 10.18 -11.44 10.20
CA VAL A 123 11.18 -11.03 9.20
C VAL A 123 12.56 -10.88 9.84
N GLU A 124 12.65 -10.10 10.93
CA GLU A 124 13.89 -9.88 11.68
C GLU A 124 14.56 -11.20 12.08
N LYS A 125 13.79 -12.09 12.72
CA LYS A 125 14.28 -13.37 13.21
C LYS A 125 14.72 -14.30 12.09
N HIS A 126 13.90 -14.41 11.02
CA HIS A 126 14.15 -15.36 9.94
C HIS A 126 15.32 -14.93 9.04
N TYR A 127 15.37 -13.63 8.69
CA TYR A 127 16.38 -13.08 7.79
C TYR A 127 17.55 -12.38 8.53
N LYS A 128 17.56 -12.42 9.87
CA LYS A 128 18.60 -11.86 10.73
C LYS A 128 18.88 -10.36 10.46
N ILE A 129 17.81 -9.60 10.27
CA ILE A 129 17.86 -8.15 10.03
C ILE A 129 17.73 -7.46 11.39
N GLU A 130 18.84 -7.29 12.12
CA GLU A 130 18.86 -6.78 13.49
C GLU A 130 18.17 -5.42 13.63
N GLY A 131 17.30 -5.27 14.64
CA GLY A 131 16.56 -4.06 14.98
C GLY A 131 15.42 -3.69 14.01
N PHE A 132 15.09 -4.56 13.05
CA PHE A 132 14.09 -4.24 12.03
C PHE A 132 12.69 -4.05 12.63
N ALA A 133 12.30 -4.86 13.60
CA ALA A 133 10.98 -4.74 14.22
C ALA A 133 10.83 -3.43 14.99
N ASP A 134 11.85 -3.02 15.73
CA ASP A 134 11.86 -1.75 16.45
C ASP A 134 11.85 -0.56 15.47
N ASP A 135 12.65 -0.59 14.41
CA ASP A 135 12.69 0.43 13.35
C ASP A 135 11.30 0.57 12.68
N VAL A 136 10.60 -0.53 12.41
CA VAL A 136 9.22 -0.52 11.87
C VAL A 136 8.27 0.14 12.87
N MET A 137 8.32 -0.24 14.14
CA MET A 137 7.40 0.27 15.16
C MET A 137 7.64 1.75 15.48
N ALA A 138 8.89 2.22 15.42
CA ALA A 138 9.22 3.64 15.61
C ALA A 138 8.57 4.54 14.55
N ARG A 139 8.32 4.01 13.34
CA ARG A 139 7.65 4.72 12.23
C ARG A 139 6.12 4.65 12.26
N GLN A 140 5.50 4.05 13.28
CA GLN A 140 4.03 3.87 13.34
C GLN A 140 3.22 5.14 13.00
N PRO A 141 3.53 6.35 13.51
CA PRO A 141 2.76 7.54 13.19
C PRO A 141 2.82 7.94 11.71
N GLN A 142 3.79 7.42 10.97
CA GLN A 142 4.06 7.70 9.56
C GLN A 142 3.61 6.58 8.62
N TRP A 143 3.08 5.46 9.12
CA TRP A 143 2.50 4.43 8.25
C TRP A 143 1.38 5.03 7.43
N LEU A 144 1.44 4.80 6.12
CA LEU A 144 0.46 5.34 5.19
C LEU A 144 -0.64 4.33 4.91
N LEU A 145 -1.82 4.58 5.41
CA LEU A 145 -3.03 3.87 5.00
C LEU A 145 -3.60 4.58 3.77
N ARG A 146 -3.81 3.82 2.68
CA ARG A 146 -4.37 4.32 1.43
C ARG A 146 -5.63 3.57 1.09
N PHE A 147 -6.72 4.30 0.87
CA PHE A 147 -7.97 3.82 0.31
C PHE A 147 -8.04 4.23 -1.16
N LEU A 148 -8.48 3.33 -2.02
CA LEU A 148 -8.53 3.54 -3.47
C LEU A 148 -9.92 3.18 -4.01
N HIS A 149 -10.39 4.00 -4.94
CA HIS A 149 -11.52 3.70 -5.81
C HIS A 149 -11.08 3.90 -7.25
N TYR A 150 -10.88 2.81 -7.97
CA TYR A 150 -10.61 2.81 -9.41
C TYR A 150 -11.92 2.91 -10.16
N PHE A 151 -12.02 3.87 -11.09
CA PHE A 151 -13.24 4.08 -11.86
C PHE A 151 -13.41 3.03 -12.96
N GLY A 152 -14.66 2.63 -13.19
CA GLY A 152 -15.05 1.79 -14.31
C GLY A 152 -14.97 2.50 -15.67
N GLY A 153 -15.67 1.96 -16.66
CA GLY A 153 -15.64 2.49 -18.04
C GLY A 153 -14.37 2.07 -18.79
N ARG A 154 -13.85 0.87 -18.49
CA ARG A 154 -12.64 0.28 -19.03
C ARG A 154 -12.93 -0.95 -19.88
N GLN A 155 -11.88 -1.48 -20.52
CA GLN A 155 -11.94 -2.80 -21.14
C GLN A 155 -11.27 -3.83 -20.20
N PRO A 156 -11.72 -5.10 -20.18
CA PRO A 156 -11.00 -6.15 -19.50
C PRO A 156 -9.53 -6.21 -19.99
N GLY A 157 -8.60 -6.28 -19.04
CA GLY A 157 -7.16 -6.24 -19.31
C GLY A 157 -6.53 -4.84 -19.30
N ASP A 158 -7.31 -3.77 -19.28
CA ASP A 158 -6.78 -2.42 -19.07
C ASP A 158 -6.12 -2.31 -17.67
N GLU A 159 -5.04 -1.56 -17.57
CA GLU A 159 -4.36 -1.36 -16.30
C GLU A 159 -5.06 -0.29 -15.45
N PHE A 160 -5.51 -0.65 -14.26
CA PHE A 160 -5.92 0.29 -13.20
C PHE A 160 -4.70 0.90 -12.50
N ALA A 161 -3.63 0.11 -12.35
CA ALA A 161 -2.33 0.57 -11.92
C ALA A 161 -1.24 -0.13 -12.76
N ALA A 162 -0.38 0.67 -13.36
CA ALA A 162 0.73 0.17 -14.18
C ALA A 162 1.73 -0.66 -13.35
N PRO A 163 2.52 -1.53 -13.96
CA PRO A 163 3.57 -2.27 -13.27
C PRO A 163 4.48 -1.38 -12.44
N HIS A 164 4.65 -1.70 -11.17
CA HIS A 164 5.51 -0.97 -10.25
C HIS A 164 5.97 -1.83 -9.08
N VAL A 165 6.93 -1.31 -8.33
CA VAL A 165 7.33 -1.80 -7.01
C VAL A 165 7.06 -0.72 -5.99
N ASP A 166 6.71 -1.10 -4.76
CA ASP A 166 6.54 -0.14 -3.68
C ASP A 166 7.89 0.34 -3.14
N LYS A 167 7.96 1.63 -2.81
CA LYS A 167 9.22 2.27 -2.38
C LYS A 167 9.60 1.94 -0.94
N GLY A 168 8.59 1.71 -0.09
CA GLY A 168 8.75 1.54 1.35
C GLY A 168 9.38 0.22 1.77
N GLY A 169 9.24 -0.09 3.05
CA GLY A 169 9.70 -1.36 3.61
C GLY A 169 8.88 -2.53 3.08
N PHE A 170 7.62 -2.53 3.36
CA PHE A 170 6.68 -3.54 2.87
C PHE A 170 5.27 -2.97 2.78
N THR A 171 4.42 -3.67 2.04
CA THR A 171 3.02 -3.31 1.88
C THR A 171 2.14 -4.40 2.47
N LEU A 172 1.11 -3.97 3.19
CA LEU A 172 0.03 -4.81 3.66
C LEU A 172 -1.20 -4.53 2.79
N HIS A 173 -1.56 -5.48 1.92
CA HIS A 173 -2.75 -5.38 1.10
C HIS A 173 -3.96 -5.86 1.90
N LEU A 174 -4.75 -4.90 2.40
CA LEU A 174 -5.80 -5.13 3.38
C LEU A 174 -7.11 -5.60 2.75
N TYR A 175 -7.46 -5.08 1.60
CA TYR A 175 -8.78 -5.31 1.02
C TYR A 175 -8.78 -5.07 -0.49
N GLU A 176 -9.54 -5.87 -1.18
CA GLU A 176 -9.99 -5.62 -2.55
C GLU A 176 -11.45 -6.06 -2.71
N SER A 177 -12.25 -5.27 -3.43
CA SER A 177 -13.65 -5.64 -3.67
C SER A 177 -13.79 -6.77 -4.70
N HIS A 178 -12.82 -6.90 -5.57
CA HIS A 178 -12.74 -7.89 -6.66
C HIS A 178 -11.28 -8.16 -7.00
N ASP A 179 -11.00 -9.31 -7.59
CA ASP A 179 -9.69 -9.67 -8.12
C ASP A 179 -9.15 -8.64 -9.11
N GLY A 180 -7.90 -8.76 -9.46
CA GLY A 180 -7.24 -7.93 -10.48
C GLY A 180 -5.81 -7.53 -10.12
N VAL A 181 -5.35 -7.80 -8.90
CA VAL A 181 -3.94 -7.65 -8.57
C VAL A 181 -3.16 -8.81 -9.19
N GLU A 182 -2.08 -8.48 -9.88
CA GLU A 182 -1.13 -9.44 -10.43
C GLU A 182 0.28 -9.12 -9.98
N SER A 183 1.07 -10.14 -9.73
CA SER A 183 2.49 -10.05 -9.40
C SER A 183 3.35 -10.68 -10.49
N LEU A 184 4.51 -10.09 -10.74
CA LEU A 184 5.49 -10.62 -11.67
C LEU A 184 6.32 -11.71 -10.99
N SER A 185 6.33 -12.92 -11.54
CA SER A 185 7.16 -14.02 -11.02
C SER A 185 8.64 -13.66 -11.09
N PHE A 186 9.40 -14.00 -10.04
CA PHE A 186 10.84 -13.77 -10.00
C PHE A 186 11.60 -14.61 -11.02
N ASP A 187 11.12 -15.82 -11.28
CA ASP A 187 11.80 -16.81 -12.11
C ASP A 187 11.34 -16.77 -13.57
N THR A 188 10.02 -16.87 -13.81
CA THR A 188 9.47 -16.95 -15.16
C THR A 188 9.24 -15.59 -15.80
N LYS A 189 9.19 -14.52 -15.01
CA LYS A 189 8.77 -13.16 -15.44
C LYS A 189 7.38 -13.13 -16.09
N GLU A 190 6.52 -14.04 -15.67
CA GLU A 190 5.11 -14.06 -16.06
C GLU A 190 4.24 -13.41 -14.98
N TRP A 191 3.18 -12.75 -15.41
CA TRP A 191 2.19 -12.19 -14.51
C TRP A 191 1.33 -13.30 -13.91
N GLN A 192 1.20 -13.30 -12.61
CA GLN A 192 0.42 -14.26 -11.84
C GLN A 192 -0.62 -13.52 -11.02
N SER A 193 -1.87 -13.99 -11.06
CA SER A 193 -2.93 -13.46 -10.21
C SER A 193 -2.55 -13.55 -8.73
N LEU A 194 -2.93 -12.52 -7.98
CA LEU A 194 -2.69 -12.39 -6.54
C LEU A 194 -4.03 -12.20 -5.83
N PRO A 195 -4.91 -13.22 -5.82
CA PRO A 195 -6.22 -13.10 -5.20
C PRO A 195 -6.10 -12.96 -3.69
N LEU A 196 -6.99 -12.17 -3.09
CA LEU A 196 -7.08 -11.97 -1.66
C LEU A 196 -8.37 -12.58 -1.13
N ALA A 197 -8.27 -13.65 -0.34
CA ALA A 197 -9.42 -14.21 0.33
C ALA A 197 -9.96 -13.25 1.40
N HIS A 198 -11.26 -13.30 1.66
CA HIS A 198 -11.96 -12.38 2.57
C HIS A 198 -11.39 -12.34 4.00
N ASP A 199 -10.81 -13.44 4.47
CA ASP A 199 -10.23 -13.58 5.81
C ASP A 199 -8.69 -13.47 5.82
N GLN A 200 -8.09 -13.03 4.71
CA GLN A 200 -6.66 -12.92 4.52
C GLN A 200 -6.23 -11.50 4.18
N THR A 201 -4.98 -11.24 4.49
CA THR A 201 -4.19 -10.14 3.95
C THR A 201 -2.91 -10.69 3.33
N VAL A 202 -2.29 -9.94 2.45
CA VAL A 202 -1.01 -10.30 1.89
C VAL A 202 0.01 -9.22 2.18
N PHE A 203 1.17 -9.65 2.68
CA PHE A 203 2.36 -8.80 2.79
C PHE A 203 3.23 -9.00 1.55
N PHE A 204 3.78 -7.93 1.03
CA PHE A 204 4.82 -8.00 0.03
C PHE A 204 5.93 -6.98 0.25
N ALA A 205 7.15 -7.39 -0.08
CA ALA A 205 8.35 -6.61 0.11
C ALA A 205 8.37 -5.40 -0.83
N GLY A 206 8.79 -4.26 -0.31
CA GLY A 206 9.12 -3.06 -1.06
C GLY A 206 10.64 -2.88 -1.22
N MET A 207 11.01 -1.85 -1.98
CA MET A 207 12.41 -1.54 -2.30
C MET A 207 13.27 -1.26 -1.07
N GLY A 208 12.70 -0.58 -0.05
CA GLY A 208 13.40 -0.34 1.21
C GLY A 208 13.75 -1.63 1.94
N LEU A 209 12.83 -2.62 1.97
CA LEU A 209 13.12 -3.91 2.58
C LEU A 209 14.13 -4.71 1.75
N GLN A 210 14.05 -4.68 0.41
CA GLN A 210 15.07 -5.29 -0.45
C GLN A 210 16.46 -4.71 -0.15
N GLN A 211 16.57 -3.40 0.00
CA GLN A 211 17.83 -2.74 0.33
C GLN A 211 18.30 -3.14 1.74
N ARG A 212 17.43 -3.09 2.75
CA ARG A 212 17.75 -3.44 4.15
C ARG A 212 18.14 -4.91 4.30
N ALA A 213 17.55 -5.80 3.51
CA ALA A 213 17.86 -7.23 3.49
C ALA A 213 19.02 -7.59 2.54
N MET A 214 19.80 -6.62 2.08
CA MET A 214 20.95 -6.82 1.17
C MET A 214 20.59 -7.67 -0.06
N CYS A 215 19.41 -7.44 -0.64
CA CYS A 215 18.82 -8.19 -1.77
C CYS A 215 18.50 -9.67 -1.47
N GLU A 216 18.56 -10.12 -0.22
CA GLU A 216 18.07 -11.45 0.14
C GLU A 216 16.55 -11.57 -0.04
N LEU A 217 15.83 -10.49 0.23
CA LEU A 217 14.42 -10.29 -0.11
C LEU A 217 14.30 -9.40 -1.33
N ARG A 218 13.34 -9.69 -2.20
CA ARG A 218 13.11 -8.94 -3.43
C ARG A 218 11.80 -8.17 -3.36
N ALA A 219 11.83 -6.92 -3.77
CA ALA A 219 10.62 -6.11 -3.89
C ALA A 219 9.71 -6.70 -4.98
N LEU A 220 8.43 -6.88 -4.64
CA LEU A 220 7.47 -7.49 -5.55
C LEU A 220 6.98 -6.47 -6.59
N CYS A 221 7.32 -6.69 -7.86
CA CYS A 221 6.70 -5.96 -8.95
C CYS A 221 5.26 -6.47 -9.13
N HIS A 222 4.31 -5.55 -9.12
CA HIS A 222 2.89 -5.86 -9.24
C HIS A 222 2.17 -4.80 -10.06
N ARG A 223 0.98 -5.16 -10.54
CA ARG A 223 0.06 -4.27 -11.26
C ARG A 223 -1.38 -4.59 -10.88
N VAL A 224 -2.30 -3.73 -11.28
CA VAL A 224 -3.74 -3.97 -11.14
C VAL A 224 -4.38 -3.88 -12.51
N VAL A 225 -5.10 -4.93 -12.91
CA VAL A 225 -5.79 -5.01 -14.20
C VAL A 225 -7.30 -5.08 -14.01
N ALA A 226 -8.03 -4.52 -14.97
CA ALA A 226 -9.48 -4.64 -15.03
C ALA A 226 -9.87 -6.07 -15.41
N THR A 227 -10.69 -6.70 -14.60
CA THR A 227 -11.37 -7.97 -14.92
C THR A 227 -12.65 -7.67 -15.71
N THR A 228 -13.33 -8.70 -16.21
CA THR A 228 -14.63 -8.52 -16.86
C THR A 228 -15.63 -7.77 -15.96
N GLU A 229 -15.60 -8.04 -14.66
CA GLU A 229 -16.51 -7.43 -13.68
C GLU A 229 -16.12 -6.00 -13.34
N THR A 230 -14.83 -5.74 -13.11
CA THR A 230 -14.35 -4.42 -12.68
C THR A 230 -14.15 -3.43 -13.82
N ALA A 231 -14.10 -3.89 -15.06
CA ALA A 231 -13.98 -3.02 -16.23
C ALA A 231 -15.15 -2.04 -16.34
N GLU A 232 -16.39 -2.49 -16.08
CA GLU A 232 -17.57 -1.64 -16.11
C GLU A 232 -17.75 -0.87 -14.81
N ASN A 233 -17.65 -1.54 -13.66
CA ASN A 233 -18.10 -1.02 -12.36
C ASN A 233 -16.97 -0.38 -11.53
N GLY A 234 -15.70 -0.56 -11.92
CA GLY A 234 -14.56 -0.17 -11.11
C GLY A 234 -14.32 -1.11 -9.92
N ARG A 235 -13.40 -0.73 -9.02
CA ARG A 235 -13.09 -1.51 -7.81
C ARG A 235 -12.61 -0.64 -6.66
N TYR A 236 -12.83 -1.14 -5.45
CA TYR A 236 -12.31 -0.55 -4.23
C TYR A 236 -11.16 -1.39 -3.67
N SER A 237 -10.17 -0.71 -3.06
CA SER A 237 -9.04 -1.37 -2.44
C SER A 237 -8.55 -0.57 -1.23
N ALA A 238 -7.91 -1.24 -0.27
CA ALA A 238 -7.19 -0.61 0.82
C ALA A 238 -5.84 -1.27 1.03
N VAL A 239 -4.80 -0.45 1.17
CA VAL A 239 -3.42 -0.89 1.39
C VAL A 239 -2.76 -0.05 2.47
N ALA A 240 -1.81 -0.63 3.20
CA ALA A 240 -0.97 0.09 4.13
C ALA A 240 0.50 0.00 3.67
N PHE A 241 1.14 1.14 3.47
CA PHE A 241 2.57 1.23 3.16
C PHE A 241 3.34 1.46 4.45
N ILE A 242 4.20 0.52 4.77
CA ILE A 242 4.93 0.47 6.03
C ILE A 242 6.39 0.81 5.76
N GLY A 243 6.80 1.96 6.29
CA GLY A 243 8.21 2.35 6.35
C GLY A 243 8.84 1.91 7.67
N PHE A 244 10.13 2.11 7.79
CA PHE A 244 10.93 1.87 9.00
C PHE A 244 12.00 2.95 9.17
N ASP A 245 12.48 3.13 10.38
CA ASP A 245 13.59 4.06 10.66
C ASP A 245 14.92 3.52 10.10
N ASN A 246 15.89 4.37 9.93
CA ASN A 246 17.18 4.04 9.34
C ASN A 246 17.09 3.45 7.91
N ALA A 247 15.98 3.70 7.21
CA ALA A 247 15.82 3.33 5.81
C ALA A 247 16.64 4.26 4.91
N ARG A 248 17.32 3.68 3.95
CA ARG A 248 17.89 4.45 2.82
C ARG A 248 16.78 4.70 1.79
N TYR A 249 16.86 5.82 1.11
CA TYR A 249 15.84 6.27 0.17
C TYR A 249 16.35 6.18 -1.28
N TRP A 250 15.46 5.84 -2.20
CA TRP A 250 15.74 5.89 -3.62
C TRP A 250 16.11 7.31 -4.05
N ASP A 251 17.31 7.47 -4.62
CA ASP A 251 17.79 8.75 -5.13
C ASP A 251 17.15 9.06 -6.50
N LYS A 252 16.00 9.71 -6.43
CA LYS A 252 15.22 10.09 -7.63
C LYS A 252 15.93 11.14 -8.48
N GLU A 253 16.71 12.02 -7.85
CA GLU A 253 17.40 13.11 -8.57
C GLU A 253 18.51 12.55 -9.44
N LYS A 254 19.22 11.55 -8.93
CA LYS A 254 20.34 10.91 -9.64
C LYS A 254 19.90 9.84 -10.64
N HIS A 255 18.88 9.07 -10.31
CA HIS A 255 18.53 7.84 -11.05
C HIS A 255 17.15 7.87 -11.72
N GLY A 256 16.40 8.97 -11.63
CA GLY A 256 15.05 9.06 -12.14
C GLY A 256 14.03 8.30 -11.29
N ARG A 257 12.86 8.05 -11.83
CA ARG A 257 11.80 7.35 -11.09
C ARG A 257 11.95 5.84 -11.25
N MET A 258 11.64 5.07 -10.20
CA MET A 258 11.65 3.60 -10.27
C MET A 258 10.74 3.04 -11.37
N GLN A 259 9.63 3.72 -11.65
CA GLN A 259 8.67 3.34 -12.69
C GLN A 259 9.23 3.48 -14.12
N ASP A 260 10.36 4.15 -14.30
CA ASP A 260 11.02 4.29 -15.60
C ASP A 260 11.85 3.05 -15.96
N PHE A 261 12.02 2.12 -15.02
CA PHE A 261 12.71 0.83 -15.22
C PHE A 261 11.72 -0.27 -15.65
N ALA A 262 12.24 -1.23 -16.41
CA ALA A 262 11.44 -2.37 -16.83
C ALA A 262 10.92 -3.18 -15.63
N PRO A 263 9.70 -3.77 -15.70
CA PRO A 263 9.18 -4.64 -14.67
C PRO A 263 10.18 -5.75 -14.31
N GLY A 264 10.47 -5.92 -13.01
CA GLY A 264 11.41 -6.92 -12.52
C GLY A 264 12.90 -6.61 -12.76
N ALA A 265 13.25 -5.38 -13.14
CA ALA A 265 14.64 -4.98 -13.41
C ALA A 265 15.58 -5.22 -12.20
N PHE A 266 15.05 -5.15 -10.99
CA PHE A 266 15.83 -5.26 -9.76
C PHE A 266 15.85 -6.67 -9.15
N TYR A 267 15.18 -7.66 -9.75
CA TYR A 267 15.00 -8.99 -9.15
C TYR A 267 16.30 -9.77 -8.94
N HIS A 268 17.25 -9.62 -9.84
CA HIS A 268 18.52 -10.36 -9.82
C HIS A 268 19.74 -9.44 -9.74
N MET A 269 19.53 -8.18 -9.38
CA MET A 269 20.60 -7.21 -9.25
C MET A 269 21.44 -7.52 -8.01
N PRO A 270 22.77 -7.61 -8.11
CA PRO A 270 23.63 -7.76 -6.95
C PRO A 270 23.49 -6.58 -6.00
N PHE A 271 23.67 -6.82 -4.69
CA PHE A 271 23.45 -5.78 -3.68
C PHE A 271 24.32 -4.53 -3.90
N ASP A 272 25.60 -4.70 -4.24
CA ASP A 272 26.52 -3.57 -4.45
C ASP A 272 26.06 -2.66 -5.60
N GLU A 273 25.48 -3.23 -6.66
CA GLU A 273 24.87 -2.48 -7.76
C GLU A 273 23.57 -1.85 -7.34
N PHE A 274 22.67 -2.63 -6.70
CA PHE A 274 21.37 -2.15 -6.24
C PHE A 274 21.48 -1.02 -5.23
N ASN A 275 22.44 -1.11 -4.30
CA ASN A 275 22.62 -0.12 -3.24
C ASN A 275 23.08 1.27 -3.75
N GLN A 276 23.61 1.36 -4.99
CA GLN A 276 23.99 2.64 -5.60
C GLN A 276 22.80 3.53 -5.96
N TYR A 277 21.59 2.97 -6.02
CA TYR A 277 20.34 3.70 -6.28
C TYR A 277 19.80 4.42 -5.04
N PHE A 278 20.39 4.21 -3.87
CA PHE A 278 19.89 4.74 -2.60
C PHE A 278 20.86 5.76 -1.99
N THR A 279 20.28 6.71 -1.28
CA THR A 279 20.97 7.69 -0.44
C THR A 279 20.47 7.63 1.00
N ASP A 280 21.24 8.19 1.93
CA ASP A 280 20.89 8.26 3.34
C ASP A 280 19.81 9.30 3.61
#